data_09bf32ac74b9e1b09c10d76809c15afe
#
_entry.id   09bf32ac74b9e1b09c10d76809c15afe
#
_cell.length_a   1.000
_cell.length_b   1.000
_cell.length_c   1.000
_cell.angle_alpha   90.00
_cell.angle_beta   90.00
_cell.angle_gamma   90.00
#
_symmetry.space_group_name_H-M   'P 1'
#
loop_
_entity.id
_entity.type
_entity.pdbx_description
1 polymer ?
#
loop_
_entity_poly.entity_id
_entity_poly.type
_entity_poly.pdbx_seq_one_letter_code
_entity_poly.pdbx_strand_id
1 'polypeptide(L)'
;MYDSMTVSVGLDVHASSVRLAAVRADELVEERTVAYDLEAVARCLRHWPGVRCCYEAGPTGFDLYCYLVERGIECEVVAPGLVPERPGDRVKTDSRDARKLARLYAGGLLEPIYVPSPELEAARDLIRAREDARLERMAARHRLAKLLLRNGRRVPGKSWGVTRRRWLGEQRFAFSAL
;
A
#
# COMPACT_ATOMS: atom_id res chain seq x y z
N MET A 1 14.63 -24.62 11.01
CA MET A 1 14.99 -25.35 9.74
C MET A 1 13.66 -25.81 9.18
N TYR A 2 13.19 -25.18 8.09
CA TYR A 2 11.89 -25.54 7.50
C TYR A 2 12.05 -26.85 6.72
N ASP A 3 11.00 -27.69 6.79
CA ASP A 3 10.95 -28.98 6.12
C ASP A 3 11.09 -28.79 4.60
N SER A 4 11.93 -29.59 3.96
CA SER A 4 12.15 -29.59 2.50
C SER A 4 10.88 -29.85 1.68
N MET A 5 9.78 -30.25 2.34
CA MET A 5 8.47 -30.51 1.75
C MET A 5 7.55 -29.29 1.70
N THR A 6 7.84 -28.23 2.48
CA THR A 6 6.97 -27.05 2.56
C THR A 6 7.08 -26.20 1.29
N VAL A 7 5.94 -25.83 0.71
CA VAL A 7 5.86 -24.90 -0.41
C VAL A 7 5.74 -23.47 0.13
N SER A 8 6.67 -22.60 -0.26
CA SER A 8 6.64 -21.17 0.05
C SER A 8 6.17 -20.39 -1.18
N VAL A 9 5.16 -19.54 -1.01
CA VAL A 9 4.57 -18.77 -2.10
C VAL A 9 4.75 -17.28 -1.86
N GLY A 10 5.38 -16.60 -2.81
CA GLY A 10 5.41 -15.14 -2.86
C GLY A 10 4.22 -14.63 -3.69
N LEU A 11 3.51 -13.66 -3.15
CA LEU A 11 2.38 -13.02 -3.82
C LEU A 11 2.75 -11.58 -4.13
N ASP A 12 2.67 -11.20 -5.40
CA ASP A 12 2.73 -9.82 -5.83
C ASP A 12 1.30 -9.33 -6.08
N VAL A 13 0.83 -8.47 -5.17
CA VAL A 13 -0.60 -8.12 -5.04
C VAL A 13 -0.86 -6.76 -5.65
N HIS A 14 -1.65 -6.72 -6.72
CA HIS A 14 -2.14 -5.52 -7.37
C HIS A 14 -3.66 -5.36 -7.21
N ALA A 15 -4.18 -4.17 -7.48
CA ALA A 15 -5.60 -3.86 -7.32
C ALA A 15 -6.54 -4.76 -8.15
N SER A 16 -6.09 -5.32 -9.27
CA SER A 16 -6.91 -6.14 -10.17
C SER A 16 -6.42 -7.57 -10.33
N SER A 17 -5.22 -7.88 -9.87
CA SER A 17 -4.60 -9.19 -10.06
C SER A 17 -3.61 -9.53 -8.95
N VAL A 18 -3.38 -10.81 -8.74
CA VAL A 18 -2.33 -11.34 -7.87
C VAL A 18 -1.47 -12.29 -8.68
N ARG A 19 -0.16 -12.05 -8.66
CA ARG A 19 0.80 -12.98 -9.21
C ARG A 19 1.39 -13.84 -8.11
N LEU A 20 1.33 -15.15 -8.30
CA LEU A 20 1.84 -16.15 -7.37
C LEU A 20 3.10 -16.80 -7.97
N ALA A 21 4.11 -16.99 -7.14
CA ALA A 21 5.26 -17.82 -7.45
C ALA A 21 5.48 -18.81 -6.31
N ALA A 22 5.39 -20.08 -6.59
CA ALA A 22 5.58 -21.16 -5.62
C ALA A 22 6.99 -21.75 -5.72
N VAL A 23 7.68 -21.87 -4.59
CA VAL A 23 9.03 -22.37 -4.48
C VAL A 23 9.06 -23.52 -3.48
N ARG A 24 9.76 -24.60 -3.82
CA ARG A 24 10.05 -25.73 -2.94
C ARG A 24 11.53 -26.06 -3.04
N ALA A 25 12.24 -26.16 -1.93
CA ALA A 25 13.67 -26.42 -1.90
C ALA A 25 14.48 -25.50 -2.86
N ASP A 26 14.14 -24.21 -2.91
CA ASP A 26 14.70 -23.16 -3.78
C ASP A 26 14.39 -23.32 -5.29
N GLU A 27 13.66 -24.35 -5.69
CA GLU A 27 13.22 -24.53 -7.07
C GLU A 27 11.82 -23.93 -7.29
N LEU A 28 11.66 -23.22 -8.42
CA LEU A 28 10.35 -22.69 -8.83
C LEU A 28 9.47 -23.86 -9.29
N VAL A 29 8.39 -24.11 -8.56
CA VAL A 29 7.43 -25.20 -8.83
C VAL A 29 6.33 -24.74 -9.78
N GLU A 30 5.80 -23.55 -9.55
CA GLU A 30 4.71 -22.99 -10.34
C GLU A 30 4.71 -21.47 -10.29
N GLU A 31 4.20 -20.87 -11.34
CA GLU A 31 3.94 -19.46 -11.43
C GLU A 31 2.59 -19.22 -12.12
N ARG A 32 1.77 -18.36 -11.52
CA ARG A 32 0.42 -18.10 -12.01
C ARG A 32 0.00 -16.65 -11.71
N THR A 33 -0.83 -16.10 -12.57
CA THR A 33 -1.54 -14.85 -12.29
C THR A 33 -3.03 -15.14 -12.23
N VAL A 34 -3.70 -14.61 -11.21
CA VAL A 34 -5.15 -14.70 -11.01
C VAL A 34 -5.74 -13.30 -10.84
N ALA A 35 -7.02 -13.14 -11.07
CA ALA A 35 -7.71 -11.91 -10.69
C ALA A 35 -7.60 -11.68 -9.18
N TYR A 36 -7.64 -10.41 -8.74
CA TYR A 36 -7.74 -10.09 -7.32
C TYR A 36 -9.12 -10.50 -6.80
N ASP A 37 -9.22 -11.76 -6.44
CA ASP A 37 -10.36 -12.38 -5.79
C ASP A 37 -9.84 -13.28 -4.67
N LEU A 38 -10.28 -13.01 -3.45
CA LEU A 38 -9.73 -13.64 -2.25
C LEU A 38 -9.89 -15.17 -2.27
N GLU A 39 -11.05 -15.67 -2.76
CA GLU A 39 -11.29 -17.10 -2.88
C GLU A 39 -10.48 -17.73 -4.01
N ALA A 40 -10.30 -17.04 -5.14
CA ALA A 40 -9.46 -17.53 -6.23
C ALA A 40 -8.01 -17.70 -5.79
N VAL A 41 -7.46 -16.75 -5.03
CA VAL A 41 -6.11 -16.83 -4.45
C VAL A 41 -6.03 -17.99 -3.46
N ALA A 42 -6.98 -18.08 -2.51
CA ALA A 42 -7.01 -19.15 -1.52
C ALA A 42 -7.12 -20.55 -2.17
N ARG A 43 -7.91 -20.69 -3.22
CA ARG A 43 -8.05 -21.93 -3.99
C ARG A 43 -6.73 -22.34 -4.65
N CYS A 44 -6.01 -21.38 -5.22
CA CYS A 44 -4.67 -21.64 -5.76
C CYS A 44 -3.71 -22.13 -4.68
N LEU A 45 -3.69 -21.47 -3.53
CA LEU A 45 -2.80 -21.84 -2.42
C LEU A 45 -3.10 -23.23 -1.83
N ARG A 46 -4.37 -23.59 -1.68
CA ARG A 46 -4.78 -24.91 -1.16
C ARG A 46 -4.36 -26.09 -2.03
N HIS A 47 -3.88 -25.83 -3.24
CA HIS A 47 -3.31 -26.90 -4.09
C HIS A 47 -2.08 -27.57 -3.43
N TRP A 48 -1.38 -26.86 -2.56
CA TRP A 48 -0.20 -27.40 -1.86
C TRP A 48 -0.51 -27.62 -0.37
N PRO A 49 -0.49 -28.88 0.11
CA PRO A 49 -0.60 -29.14 1.54
C PRO A 49 0.50 -28.45 2.33
N GLY A 50 0.15 -27.81 3.45
CA GLY A 50 1.11 -27.11 4.30
C GLY A 50 1.74 -25.86 3.64
N VAL A 51 1.06 -25.28 2.65
CA VAL A 51 1.55 -24.05 2.01
C VAL A 51 1.64 -22.90 3.00
N ARG A 52 2.67 -22.10 2.85
CA ARG A 52 2.79 -20.79 3.49
C ARG A 52 3.04 -19.71 2.44
N CYS A 53 2.53 -18.53 2.65
CA CYS A 53 2.69 -17.45 1.69
C CYS A 53 3.08 -16.13 2.34
N CYS A 54 3.63 -15.23 1.55
CA CYS A 54 3.89 -13.86 1.97
C CYS A 54 3.62 -12.88 0.83
N TYR A 55 3.33 -11.62 1.20
CA TYR A 55 3.23 -10.52 0.25
C TYR A 55 3.70 -9.20 0.86
N GLU A 56 4.02 -8.22 0.01
CA GLU A 56 4.39 -6.88 0.45
C GLU A 56 3.14 -6.07 0.82
N ALA A 57 3.21 -5.36 1.95
CA ALA A 57 2.18 -4.41 2.33
C ALA A 57 2.02 -3.34 1.23
N GLY A 58 0.79 -3.14 0.80
CA GLY A 58 0.46 -2.27 -0.33
C GLY A 58 -0.89 -1.56 -0.16
N PRO A 59 -1.33 -0.85 -1.21
CA PRO A 59 -2.57 -0.07 -1.16
C PRO A 59 -3.84 -0.93 -1.05
N THR A 60 -3.76 -2.24 -1.24
CA THR A 60 -4.87 -3.19 -1.09
C THR A 60 -5.18 -3.55 0.37
N GLY A 61 -4.39 -3.01 1.33
CA GLY A 61 -4.60 -3.29 2.75
C GLY A 61 -4.29 -4.73 3.15
N PHE A 62 -5.01 -5.24 4.16
CA PHE A 62 -4.77 -6.54 4.78
C PHE A 62 -5.92 -7.55 4.58
N ASP A 63 -6.91 -7.27 3.74
CA ASP A 63 -8.06 -8.14 3.52
C ASP A 63 -7.63 -9.54 3.08
N LEU A 64 -6.65 -9.63 2.19
CA LEU A 64 -6.11 -10.90 1.73
C LEU A 64 -5.48 -11.71 2.88
N TYR A 65 -4.69 -11.07 3.73
CA TYR A 65 -4.10 -11.69 4.91
C TYR A 65 -5.18 -12.25 5.84
N CYS A 66 -6.14 -11.40 6.23
CA CYS A 66 -7.23 -11.81 7.13
C CYS A 66 -7.99 -12.98 6.54
N TYR A 67 -8.34 -12.92 5.25
CA TYR A 67 -9.08 -13.97 4.55
C TYR A 67 -8.33 -15.31 4.54
N LEU A 68 -7.01 -15.30 4.27
CA LEU A 68 -6.19 -16.51 4.22
C LEU A 68 -5.99 -17.13 5.61
N VAL A 69 -5.68 -16.32 6.61
CA VAL A 69 -5.46 -16.77 7.99
C VAL A 69 -6.74 -17.36 8.60
N GLU A 70 -7.90 -16.75 8.39
CA GLU A 70 -9.20 -17.31 8.81
C GLU A 70 -9.48 -18.70 8.22
N ARG A 71 -8.85 -19.02 7.09
CA ARG A 71 -8.99 -20.32 6.39
C ARG A 71 -7.84 -21.28 6.67
N GLY A 72 -7.01 -20.97 7.66
CA GLY A 72 -5.89 -21.80 8.08
C GLY A 72 -4.72 -21.84 7.10
N ILE A 73 -4.62 -20.88 6.18
CA ILE A 73 -3.46 -20.71 5.30
C ILE A 73 -2.48 -19.78 6.02
N GLU A 74 -1.26 -20.26 6.25
CA GLU A 74 -0.19 -19.45 6.83
C GLU A 74 0.19 -18.31 5.87
N CYS A 75 0.00 -17.09 6.32
CA CYS A 75 0.26 -15.89 5.53
C CYS A 75 1.01 -14.86 6.35
N GLU A 76 2.04 -14.27 5.78
CA GLU A 76 2.80 -13.18 6.38
C GLU A 76 2.81 -11.96 5.46
N VAL A 77 2.80 -10.78 6.07
CA VAL A 77 2.93 -9.51 5.35
C VAL A 77 4.27 -8.89 5.68
N VAL A 78 4.97 -8.40 4.67
CA VAL A 78 6.28 -7.78 4.84
C VAL A 78 6.26 -6.32 4.39
N ALA A 79 7.09 -5.47 5.00
CA ALA A 79 7.21 -4.08 4.57
C ALA A 79 8.08 -4.01 3.30
N PRO A 80 7.66 -3.28 2.24
CA PRO A 80 8.44 -3.16 1.00
C PRO A 80 9.87 -2.65 1.22
N GLY A 81 10.04 -1.72 2.16
CA GLY A 81 11.35 -1.14 2.51
C GLY A 81 12.28 -2.08 3.27
N LEU A 82 11.80 -3.24 3.75
CA LEU A 82 12.60 -4.25 4.47
C LEU A 82 12.93 -5.47 3.60
N VAL A 83 12.42 -5.53 2.37
CA VAL A 83 12.75 -6.62 1.44
C VAL A 83 14.15 -6.39 0.88
N PRO A 84 15.10 -7.33 1.05
CA PRO A 84 16.46 -7.18 0.56
C PRO A 84 16.50 -6.94 -0.96
N GLU A 85 17.23 -5.90 -1.39
CA GLU A 85 17.47 -5.61 -2.81
C GLU A 85 18.90 -5.98 -3.19
N ARG A 86 19.09 -6.61 -4.36
CA ARG A 86 20.42 -6.85 -4.91
C ARG A 86 20.86 -5.67 -5.77
N PRO A 87 22.14 -5.26 -5.71
CA PRO A 87 22.68 -4.29 -6.66
C PRO A 87 22.47 -4.79 -8.10
N GLY A 88 21.67 -4.07 -8.89
CA GLY A 88 21.34 -4.44 -10.28
C GLY A 88 19.86 -4.79 -10.55
N ASP A 89 19.03 -4.96 -9.54
CA ASP A 89 17.58 -5.25 -9.67
C ASP A 89 16.77 -3.99 -10.11
N ARG A 90 17.31 -3.20 -11.04
CA ARG A 90 16.66 -1.94 -11.50
C ARG A 90 15.45 -2.13 -12.40
N VAL A 91 15.24 -3.32 -12.95
CA VAL A 91 14.09 -3.62 -13.82
C VAL A 91 13.07 -4.40 -13.01
N LYS A 92 12.10 -3.70 -12.45
CA LYS A 92 10.94 -4.29 -11.78
C LYS A 92 10.04 -4.95 -12.82
N THR A 93 9.72 -6.23 -12.61
CA THR A 93 8.65 -6.92 -13.31
C THR A 93 7.92 -7.79 -12.29
N ASP A 94 6.60 -7.79 -12.33
CA ASP A 94 5.72 -8.52 -11.40
C ASP A 94 6.13 -10.00 -11.21
N SER A 95 6.66 -10.62 -12.27
CA SER A 95 7.18 -11.99 -12.24
C SER A 95 8.43 -12.14 -11.37
N ARG A 96 9.33 -11.16 -11.41
CA ARG A 96 10.55 -11.19 -10.59
C ARG A 96 10.23 -10.92 -9.13
N ASP A 97 9.26 -10.06 -8.86
CA ASP A 97 8.91 -9.63 -7.52
C ASP A 97 8.26 -10.79 -6.74
N ALA A 98 7.29 -11.51 -7.32
CA ALA A 98 6.70 -12.71 -6.70
C ALA A 98 7.74 -13.83 -6.46
N ARG A 99 8.63 -14.10 -7.44
CA ARG A 99 9.69 -15.12 -7.30
C ARG A 99 10.72 -14.74 -6.23
N LYS A 100 11.10 -13.47 -6.19
CA LYS A 100 12.02 -12.93 -5.18
C LYS A 100 11.45 -13.11 -3.79
N LEU A 101 10.18 -12.71 -3.59
CA LEU A 101 9.48 -12.88 -2.31
C LEU A 101 9.41 -14.35 -1.89
N ALA A 102 9.03 -15.26 -2.81
CA ALA A 102 8.96 -16.69 -2.51
C ALA A 102 10.30 -17.26 -2.04
N ARG A 103 11.41 -16.93 -2.72
CA ARG A 103 12.75 -17.40 -2.34
C ARG A 103 13.24 -16.82 -1.03
N LEU A 104 13.07 -15.51 -0.83
CA LEU A 104 13.47 -14.86 0.42
C LEU A 104 12.66 -15.42 1.59
N TYR A 105 11.36 -15.68 1.37
CA TYR A 105 10.49 -16.26 2.37
C TYR A 105 10.88 -17.72 2.69
N ALA A 106 11.14 -18.54 1.68
CA ALA A 106 11.65 -19.89 1.85
C ALA A 106 12.95 -19.93 2.63
N GLY A 107 13.84 -18.97 2.40
CA GLY A 107 15.12 -18.81 3.11
C GLY A 107 15.03 -18.21 4.52
N GLY A 108 13.84 -17.78 4.98
CA GLY A 108 13.69 -17.12 6.28
C GLY A 108 14.35 -15.74 6.34
N LEU A 109 14.47 -15.05 5.20
CA LEU A 109 15.16 -13.77 5.07
C LEU A 109 14.21 -12.56 5.10
N LEU A 110 12.93 -12.78 5.35
CA LEU A 110 11.92 -11.72 5.44
C LEU A 110 11.46 -11.56 6.89
N GLU A 111 11.33 -10.30 7.32
CA GLU A 111 10.74 -9.97 8.61
C GLU A 111 9.27 -9.58 8.41
N PRO A 112 8.31 -10.34 8.99
CA PRO A 112 6.92 -10.01 8.91
C PRO A 112 6.60 -8.76 9.75
N ILE A 113 5.67 -7.96 9.26
CA ILE A 113 5.14 -6.82 10.02
C ILE A 113 3.92 -7.25 10.84
N TYR A 114 3.66 -6.50 11.90
CA TYR A 114 2.42 -6.63 12.64
C TYR A 114 1.24 -6.18 11.77
N VAL A 115 0.29 -7.08 11.52
CA VAL A 115 -0.98 -6.77 10.86
C VAL A 115 -1.97 -6.29 11.92
N PRO A 116 -2.49 -5.05 11.82
CA PRO A 116 -3.46 -4.53 12.77
C PRO A 116 -4.81 -5.25 12.65
N SER A 117 -5.63 -5.16 13.71
CA SER A 117 -7.03 -5.58 13.59
C SER A 117 -7.78 -4.70 12.59
N PRO A 118 -8.89 -5.19 11.98
CA PRO A 118 -9.70 -4.40 11.06
C PRO A 118 -10.16 -3.06 11.64
N GLU A 119 -10.51 -3.01 12.93
CA GLU A 119 -10.92 -1.78 13.62
C GLU A 119 -9.76 -0.79 13.74
N LEU A 120 -8.57 -1.30 14.05
CA LEU A 120 -7.37 -0.46 14.15
C LEU A 120 -6.95 0.07 12.78
N GLU A 121 -7.06 -0.75 11.73
CA GLU A 121 -6.77 -0.30 10.35
C GLU A 121 -7.77 0.77 9.90
N ALA A 122 -9.05 0.59 10.14
CA ALA A 122 -10.07 1.60 9.84
C ALA A 122 -9.79 2.92 10.59
N ALA A 123 -9.37 2.85 11.86
CA ALA A 123 -8.99 4.04 12.62
C ALA A 123 -7.75 4.73 12.02
N ARG A 124 -6.73 3.96 11.60
CA ARG A 124 -5.53 4.49 10.92
C ARG A 124 -5.88 5.19 9.61
N ASP A 125 -6.73 4.58 8.80
CA ASP A 125 -7.15 5.15 7.51
C ASP A 125 -7.90 6.46 7.69
N LEU A 126 -8.80 6.54 8.68
CA LEU A 126 -9.49 7.78 9.03
C LEU A 126 -8.50 8.89 9.45
N ILE A 127 -7.50 8.54 10.27
CA ILE A 127 -6.48 9.50 10.71
C ILE A 127 -5.62 9.96 9.51
N ARG A 128 -5.20 9.06 8.63
CA ARG A 128 -4.46 9.39 7.40
C ARG A 128 -5.27 10.32 6.49
N ALA A 129 -6.50 9.96 6.18
CA ALA A 129 -7.39 10.77 5.34
C ALA A 129 -7.63 12.17 5.94
N ARG A 130 -7.81 12.27 7.27
CA ARG A 130 -7.93 13.55 7.96
C ARG A 130 -6.65 14.40 7.84
N GLU A 131 -5.48 13.77 7.99
CA GLU A 131 -4.21 14.49 7.90
C GLU A 131 -3.94 14.97 6.47
N ASP A 132 -4.21 14.15 5.47
CA ASP A 132 -4.09 14.52 4.05
C ASP A 132 -4.99 15.71 3.72
N ALA A 133 -6.27 15.65 4.10
CA ALA A 133 -7.19 16.78 3.94
C ALA A 133 -6.72 18.05 4.66
N ARG A 134 -6.08 17.92 5.83
CA ARG A 134 -5.49 19.03 6.57
C ARG A 134 -4.33 19.66 5.80
N LEU A 135 -3.43 18.84 5.26
CA LEU A 135 -2.28 19.28 4.48
C LEU A 135 -2.70 19.96 3.16
N GLU A 136 -3.64 19.35 2.43
CA GLU A 136 -4.20 19.93 1.20
C GLU A 136 -4.85 21.29 1.46
N ARG A 137 -5.65 21.40 2.53
CA ARG A 137 -6.24 22.67 2.94
C ARG A 137 -5.19 23.74 3.25
N MET A 138 -4.10 23.36 3.92
CA MET A 138 -2.99 24.28 4.18
C MET A 138 -2.33 24.73 2.86
N ALA A 139 -2.03 23.80 1.97
CA ALA A 139 -1.43 24.08 0.67
C ALA A 139 -2.33 25.02 -0.17
N ALA A 140 -3.63 24.76 -0.22
CA ALA A 140 -4.59 25.63 -0.89
C ALA A 140 -4.62 27.04 -0.32
N ARG A 141 -4.62 27.18 1.00
CA ARG A 141 -4.55 28.48 1.69
C ARG A 141 -3.27 29.25 1.36
N HIS A 142 -2.12 28.55 1.30
CA HIS A 142 -0.85 29.15 0.93
C HIS A 142 -0.86 29.61 -0.53
N ARG A 143 -1.38 28.79 -1.46
CA ARG A 143 -1.50 29.17 -2.88
C ARG A 143 -2.38 30.41 -3.04
N LEU A 144 -3.54 30.43 -2.37
CA LEU A 144 -4.43 31.59 -2.40
C LEU A 144 -3.78 32.84 -1.82
N ALA A 145 -3.11 32.75 -0.67
CA ALA A 145 -2.41 33.87 -0.08
C ALA A 145 -1.32 34.44 -1.01
N LYS A 146 -0.57 33.59 -1.71
CA LYS A 146 0.42 34.02 -2.69
C LYS A 146 -0.21 34.65 -3.94
N LEU A 147 -1.35 34.15 -4.41
CA LEU A 147 -2.12 34.75 -5.51
C LEU A 147 -2.56 36.15 -5.15
N LEU A 148 -3.17 36.32 -3.99
CA LEU A 148 -3.62 37.62 -3.48
C LEU A 148 -2.45 38.62 -3.34
N LEU A 149 -1.34 38.17 -2.79
CA LEU A 149 -0.16 39.01 -2.61
C LEU A 149 0.41 39.48 -3.96
N ARG A 150 0.47 38.61 -4.97
CA ARG A 150 0.90 38.99 -6.33
C ARG A 150 -0.03 40.02 -6.98
N ASN A 151 -1.30 40.05 -6.58
CA ASN A 151 -2.27 41.04 -7.04
C ASN A 151 -2.41 42.26 -6.08
N GLY A 152 -1.40 42.51 -5.26
CA GLY A 152 -1.38 43.65 -4.34
C GLY A 152 -2.33 43.56 -3.16
N ARG A 153 -2.92 42.40 -2.90
CA ARG A 153 -3.89 42.16 -1.83
C ARG A 153 -3.22 41.50 -0.63
N ARG A 154 -3.20 42.22 0.50
CA ARG A 154 -2.67 41.67 1.75
C ARG A 154 -3.81 41.08 2.58
N VAL A 155 -3.74 39.81 2.84
CA VAL A 155 -4.74 39.07 3.63
C VAL A 155 -4.71 39.55 5.07
N PRO A 156 -5.86 40.04 5.67
CA PRO A 156 -5.86 40.52 7.01
C PRO A 156 -5.79 39.42 8.06
N GLY A 157 -5.13 39.69 9.18
CA GLY A 157 -5.06 38.83 10.36
C GLY A 157 -4.29 37.53 10.13
N LYS A 158 -4.13 36.74 11.21
CA LYS A 158 -3.38 35.47 11.20
C LYS A 158 -4.25 34.22 10.95
N SER A 159 -5.54 34.28 11.33
CA SER A 159 -6.42 33.12 11.27
C SER A 159 -7.31 33.07 10.03
N TRP A 160 -7.66 31.86 9.56
CA TRP A 160 -8.60 31.61 8.46
C TRP A 160 -10.05 31.54 8.97
N GLY A 161 -10.45 32.54 9.77
CA GLY A 161 -11.79 32.65 10.35
C GLY A 161 -12.83 33.27 9.43
N VAL A 162 -14.01 33.59 10.00
CA VAL A 162 -15.15 34.20 9.31
C VAL A 162 -14.77 35.53 8.68
N THR A 163 -14.05 36.38 9.42
CA THR A 163 -13.63 37.71 8.95
C THR A 163 -12.81 37.64 7.69
N ARG A 164 -11.82 36.73 7.62
CA ARG A 164 -11.02 36.55 6.43
C ARG A 164 -11.84 36.03 5.23
N ARG A 165 -12.75 35.08 5.47
CA ARG A 165 -13.65 34.58 4.42
C ARG A 165 -14.56 35.65 3.87
N ARG A 166 -15.11 36.53 4.71
CA ARG A 166 -15.90 37.71 4.30
C ARG A 166 -15.06 38.63 3.44
N TRP A 167 -13.88 39.02 3.95
CA TRP A 167 -12.94 39.86 3.21
C TRP A 167 -12.57 39.28 1.84
N LEU A 168 -12.35 37.97 1.73
CA LEU A 168 -12.08 37.29 0.44
C LEU A 168 -13.26 37.45 -0.53
N GLY A 169 -14.49 37.30 -0.07
CA GLY A 169 -15.67 37.45 -0.91
C GLY A 169 -15.88 38.89 -1.45
N GLU A 170 -15.27 39.89 -0.81
CA GLU A 170 -15.32 41.29 -1.19
C GLU A 170 -14.24 41.68 -2.22
N GLN A 171 -13.27 40.80 -2.46
CA GLN A 171 -12.19 41.12 -3.40
C GLN A 171 -12.70 41.17 -4.84
N ARG A 172 -12.25 42.17 -5.59
CA ARG A 172 -12.50 42.34 -7.02
C ARG A 172 -11.16 42.50 -7.73
N PHE A 173 -10.99 41.85 -8.85
CA PHE A 173 -9.80 41.88 -9.67
C PHE A 173 -10.08 42.59 -11.00
N ALA A 174 -9.03 43.10 -11.62
CA ALA A 174 -9.15 43.77 -12.92
C ALA A 174 -9.55 42.82 -14.06
N PHE A 175 -9.24 41.54 -13.91
CA PHE A 175 -9.55 40.51 -14.89
C PHE A 175 -10.61 39.56 -14.34
N SER A 176 -11.63 39.27 -15.15
CA SER A 176 -12.77 38.43 -14.79
C SER A 176 -12.41 36.96 -14.53
N ALA A 177 -11.22 36.52 -14.99
CA ALA A 177 -10.70 35.16 -14.75
C ALA A 177 -10.12 34.97 -13.32
N LEU A 178 -10.00 36.04 -12.53
CA LEU A 178 -9.56 36.01 -11.13
C LEU A 178 -10.71 36.36 -10.19
#